data_3de623ba099761433b0704e9bb1dc53f
#
_entry.id   3de623ba099761433b0704e9bb1dc53f
#
_cell.length_a   1.000
_cell.length_b   1.000
_cell.length_c   1.000
_cell.angle_alpha   90.00
_cell.angle_beta   90.00
_cell.angle_gamma   90.00
#
_symmetry.space_group_name_H-M   'P 1'
#
loop_
_entity.id
_entity.type
_entity.pdbx_description
1 polymer ?
#
loop_
_entity_poly.entity_id
_entity_poly.type
_entity_poly.pdbx_seq_one_letter_code
_entity_poly.pdbx_strand_id
1 'polypeptide(L)'
;ALMCHKMDIDVWEVIRAAATKPFGFMPFYPGPGLGGHCIPIDPFYLSWKAKQSGFEARFIELAGQVNGSMPEYVVARVVDALNQKKRALNGSRVLVMGVSYKANIDDVRESPALDVMRLLRKHGADVVYHDRWANAHDHEIVEAAVPAVELTPKVISGCDCAVIVTGHDNVDYKLLLEHIPVVVDTRNVYSGVNSDKIVRL
;
A
#
# COMPACT_ATOMS: atom_id res chain seq x y z
N ALA A 1 -6.41 4.87 -10.44
CA ALA A 1 -6.58 3.50 -9.94
C ALA A 1 -8.06 3.19 -9.72
N LEU A 2 -8.77 3.87 -8.81
CA LEU A 2 -10.17 3.57 -8.45
C LEU A 2 -11.11 3.52 -9.66
N MET A 3 -11.03 4.50 -10.56
CA MET A 3 -11.82 4.52 -11.80
C MET A 3 -11.44 3.35 -12.73
N CYS A 4 -10.15 3.13 -12.96
CA CYS A 4 -9.68 2.05 -13.83
C CYS A 4 -10.13 0.68 -13.28
N HIS A 5 -10.04 0.46 -11.98
CA HIS A 5 -10.55 -0.76 -11.36
C HIS A 5 -12.06 -0.97 -11.62
N LYS A 6 -12.88 0.09 -11.50
CA LYS A 6 -14.34 0.02 -11.81
C LYS A 6 -14.64 -0.29 -13.28
N MET A 7 -13.72 0.02 -14.15
CA MET A 7 -13.83 -0.18 -15.61
C MET A 7 -13.11 -1.44 -16.10
N ASP A 8 -12.51 -2.22 -15.18
CA ASP A 8 -11.67 -3.39 -15.50
C ASP A 8 -10.51 -3.05 -16.45
N ILE A 9 -9.86 -1.91 -16.20
CA ILE A 9 -8.72 -1.39 -16.97
C ILE A 9 -7.46 -1.44 -16.10
N ASP A 10 -6.34 -1.94 -16.65
CA ASP A 10 -5.02 -1.87 -15.99
C ASP A 10 -4.50 -0.44 -15.94
N VAL A 11 -4.54 0.18 -14.76
CA VAL A 11 -4.05 1.54 -14.54
C VAL A 11 -2.56 1.70 -14.83
N TRP A 12 -1.78 0.66 -14.65
CA TRP A 12 -0.33 0.68 -14.90
C TRP A 12 -0.03 0.74 -16.40
N GLU A 13 -0.82 0.05 -17.21
CA GLU A 13 -0.76 0.14 -18.68
C GLU A 13 -1.14 1.55 -19.14
N VAL A 14 -2.22 2.11 -18.61
CA VAL A 14 -2.65 3.49 -18.91
C VAL A 14 -1.53 4.50 -18.64
N ILE A 15 -0.89 4.40 -17.46
CA ILE A 15 0.19 5.32 -17.09
C ILE A 15 1.41 5.11 -17.98
N ARG A 16 1.81 3.86 -18.27
CA ARG A 16 2.92 3.58 -19.19
C ARG A 16 2.66 4.16 -20.57
N ALA A 17 1.47 3.97 -21.13
CA ALA A 17 1.09 4.52 -22.41
C ALA A 17 1.11 6.06 -22.42
N ALA A 18 0.56 6.69 -21.38
CA ALA A 18 0.58 8.15 -21.24
C ALA A 18 1.99 8.72 -21.08
N ALA A 19 2.88 8.00 -20.38
CA ALA A 19 4.27 8.40 -20.12
C ALA A 19 5.16 8.34 -21.39
N THR A 20 4.71 7.73 -22.49
CA THR A 20 5.42 7.80 -23.78
C THR A 20 5.37 9.20 -24.40
N LYS A 21 4.49 10.08 -23.89
CA LYS A 21 4.40 11.46 -24.37
C LYS A 21 5.67 12.22 -24.02
N PRO A 22 6.36 12.84 -24.99
CA PRO A 22 7.70 13.43 -24.77
C PRO A 22 7.67 14.73 -23.95
N PHE A 23 6.49 15.34 -23.74
CA PHE A 23 6.34 16.59 -22.97
C PHE A 23 4.93 16.71 -22.39
N GLY A 24 4.81 17.55 -21.36
CA GLY A 24 3.49 17.92 -20.78
C GLY A 24 2.81 16.81 -19.98
N PHE A 25 3.51 15.70 -19.69
CA PHE A 25 3.03 14.63 -18.85
C PHE A 25 4.11 14.18 -17.86
N MET A 26 3.81 14.25 -16.57
CA MET A 26 4.63 13.68 -15.51
C MET A 26 3.88 12.47 -14.91
N PRO A 27 4.45 11.27 -14.97
CA PRO A 27 3.78 10.10 -14.44
C PRO A 27 3.76 10.12 -12.90
N PHE A 28 2.57 9.91 -12.33
CA PHE A 28 2.36 9.61 -10.93
C PHE A 28 1.74 8.23 -10.83
N TYR A 29 2.33 7.37 -10.02
CA TYR A 29 1.91 5.99 -9.88
C TYR A 29 0.96 5.81 -8.70
N PRO A 30 -0.06 4.95 -8.82
CA PRO A 30 -0.95 4.64 -7.72
C PRO A 30 -0.20 3.95 -6.57
N GLY A 31 -0.80 4.02 -5.38
CA GLY A 31 -0.27 3.39 -4.20
C GLY A 31 -1.30 3.34 -3.07
N PRO A 32 -0.94 2.78 -1.92
CA PRO A 32 -1.83 2.57 -0.78
C PRO A 32 -2.15 3.85 0.01
N GLY A 33 -1.67 4.99 -0.42
CA GLY A 33 -1.79 6.29 0.22
C GLY A 33 -0.52 7.11 0.06
N LEU A 34 -0.48 8.26 0.73
CA LEU A 34 0.67 9.14 0.83
C LEU A 34 1.26 9.06 2.23
N GLY A 35 2.58 9.04 2.31
CA GLY A 35 3.31 9.11 3.56
C GLY A 35 4.45 10.11 3.49
N GLY A 36 5.22 10.19 4.56
CA GLY A 36 6.34 11.09 4.71
C GLY A 36 5.94 12.44 5.30
N HIS A 37 6.85 13.37 5.25
CA HIS A 37 6.87 14.57 6.05
C HIS A 37 6.15 15.76 5.41
N CYS A 38 6.33 15.96 4.09
CA CYS A 38 5.84 17.17 3.42
C CYS A 38 4.48 16.96 2.75
N ILE A 39 4.35 15.93 1.90
CA ILE A 39 3.18 15.77 1.04
C ILE A 39 1.87 15.55 1.83
N PRO A 40 1.84 14.80 2.93
CA PRO A 40 0.61 14.66 3.74
C PRO A 40 0.22 15.92 4.50
N ILE A 41 1.13 16.88 4.71
CA ILE A 41 0.94 17.99 5.66
C ILE A 41 0.96 19.36 4.96
N ASP A 42 2.02 19.69 4.21
CA ASP A 42 2.24 21.06 3.70
C ASP A 42 1.13 21.58 2.78
N PRO A 43 0.52 20.76 1.88
CA PRO A 43 -0.61 21.22 1.07
C PRO A 43 -1.80 21.68 1.91
N PHE A 44 -2.02 21.04 3.08
CA PHE A 44 -3.11 21.42 3.98
C PHE A 44 -2.84 22.72 4.73
N TYR A 45 -1.57 23.02 5.06
CA TYR A 45 -1.20 24.34 5.55
C TYR A 45 -1.53 25.44 4.52
N LEU A 46 -1.23 25.17 3.24
CA LEU A 46 -1.56 26.09 2.16
C LEU A 46 -3.08 26.25 2.02
N SER A 47 -3.84 25.16 2.03
CA SER A 47 -5.32 25.18 1.98
C SER A 47 -5.90 25.97 3.15
N TRP A 48 -5.42 25.70 4.36
CA TRP A 48 -5.85 26.42 5.56
C TRP A 48 -5.56 27.92 5.46
N LYS A 49 -4.34 28.32 5.01
CA LYS A 49 -3.98 29.71 4.85
C LYS A 49 -4.79 30.39 3.76
N ALA A 50 -5.03 29.74 2.65
CA ALA A 50 -5.87 30.25 1.56
C ALA A 50 -7.31 30.52 2.06
N LYS A 51 -7.86 29.61 2.87
CA LYS A 51 -9.20 29.75 3.44
C LYS A 51 -9.35 30.98 4.34
N GLN A 52 -8.29 31.34 5.08
CA GLN A 52 -8.27 32.59 5.85
C GLN A 52 -8.35 33.84 4.97
N SER A 53 -7.93 33.73 3.70
CA SER A 53 -8.00 34.81 2.72
C SER A 53 -9.25 34.72 1.82
N GLY A 54 -10.23 33.89 2.18
CA GLY A 54 -11.48 33.72 1.45
C GLY A 54 -11.40 32.80 0.23
N PHE A 55 -10.31 32.02 0.06
CA PHE A 55 -10.14 31.10 -1.06
C PHE A 55 -10.21 29.64 -0.61
N GLU A 56 -11.07 28.83 -1.23
CA GLU A 56 -11.17 27.40 -0.98
C GLU A 56 -10.32 26.61 -1.99
N ALA A 57 -9.27 25.97 -1.50
CA ALA A 57 -8.37 25.14 -2.31
C ALA A 57 -8.94 23.71 -2.49
N ARG A 58 -10.07 23.58 -3.16
CA ARG A 58 -10.86 22.33 -3.27
C ARG A 58 -10.08 21.16 -3.84
N PHE A 59 -9.18 21.38 -4.78
CA PHE A 59 -8.37 20.30 -5.36
C PHE A 59 -7.38 19.72 -4.36
N ILE A 60 -6.80 20.55 -3.49
CA ILE A 60 -5.90 20.06 -2.42
C ILE A 60 -6.69 19.20 -1.44
N GLU A 61 -7.86 19.68 -1.00
CA GLU A 61 -8.72 18.96 -0.06
C GLU A 61 -9.23 17.63 -0.67
N LEU A 62 -9.67 17.65 -1.93
CA LEU A 62 -10.09 16.45 -2.65
C LEU A 62 -8.95 15.45 -2.80
N ALA A 63 -7.75 15.91 -3.18
CA ALA A 63 -6.57 15.03 -3.29
C ALA A 63 -6.26 14.36 -1.96
N GLY A 64 -6.34 15.11 -0.85
CA GLY A 64 -6.15 14.56 0.49
C GLY A 64 -7.20 13.53 0.88
N GLN A 65 -8.48 13.79 0.61
CA GLN A 65 -9.55 12.84 0.86
C GLN A 65 -9.37 11.54 0.08
N VAL A 66 -9.07 11.63 -1.22
CA VAL A 66 -8.86 10.44 -2.07
C VAL A 66 -7.66 9.64 -1.58
N ASN A 67 -6.52 10.28 -1.30
CA ASN A 67 -5.33 9.58 -0.81
C ASN A 67 -5.53 9.01 0.60
N GLY A 68 -6.21 9.72 1.48
CA GLY A 68 -6.53 9.26 2.83
C GLY A 68 -7.48 8.06 2.86
N SER A 69 -8.30 7.85 1.81
CA SER A 69 -9.16 6.68 1.69
C SER A 69 -8.47 5.44 1.10
N MET A 70 -7.24 5.57 0.59
CA MET A 70 -6.55 4.45 -0.07
C MET A 70 -6.22 3.28 0.85
N PRO A 71 -5.85 3.45 2.14
CA PRO A 71 -5.66 2.32 3.03
C PRO A 71 -6.91 1.44 3.17
N GLU A 72 -8.10 2.05 3.29
CA GLU A 72 -9.38 1.32 3.33
C GLU A 72 -9.63 0.56 2.03
N TYR A 73 -9.35 1.20 0.89
CA TYR A 73 -9.45 0.54 -0.41
C TYR A 73 -8.50 -0.65 -0.53
N VAL A 74 -7.25 -0.54 -0.06
CA VAL A 74 -6.30 -1.66 -0.05
C VAL A 74 -6.82 -2.81 0.82
N VAL A 75 -7.37 -2.52 1.99
CA VAL A 75 -7.96 -3.56 2.85
C VAL A 75 -9.17 -4.22 2.18
N ALA A 76 -10.02 -3.46 1.47
CA ALA A 76 -11.08 -4.04 0.67
C ALA A 76 -10.54 -5.00 -0.42
N ARG A 77 -9.42 -4.65 -1.09
CA ARG A 77 -8.76 -5.54 -2.05
C ARG A 77 -8.22 -6.82 -1.38
N VAL A 78 -7.71 -6.73 -0.15
CA VAL A 78 -7.31 -7.93 0.63
C VAL A 78 -8.51 -8.81 0.94
N VAL A 79 -9.64 -8.22 1.34
CA VAL A 79 -10.90 -8.96 1.56
C VAL A 79 -11.34 -9.69 0.29
N ASP A 80 -11.36 -9.01 -0.84
CA ASP A 80 -11.74 -9.60 -2.13
C ASP A 80 -10.81 -10.75 -2.52
N ALA A 81 -9.49 -10.56 -2.36
CA ALA A 81 -8.48 -11.57 -2.65
C ALA A 81 -8.65 -12.83 -1.77
N LEU A 82 -8.90 -12.65 -0.49
CA LEU A 82 -9.17 -13.76 0.44
C LEU A 82 -10.50 -14.47 0.12
N ASN A 83 -11.55 -13.70 -0.22
CA ASN A 83 -12.85 -14.26 -0.61
C ASN A 83 -12.74 -15.16 -1.86
N GLN A 84 -11.92 -14.80 -2.85
CA GLN A 84 -11.64 -15.65 -4.00
C GLN A 84 -11.01 -16.99 -3.59
N LYS A 85 -10.25 -17.00 -2.50
CA LYS A 85 -9.68 -18.23 -1.90
C LYS A 85 -10.61 -18.86 -0.86
N LYS A 86 -11.89 -18.42 -0.76
CA LYS A 86 -12.92 -18.89 0.18
C LYS A 86 -12.51 -18.71 1.65
N ARG A 87 -11.82 -17.62 1.96
CA ARG A 87 -11.39 -17.25 3.31
C ARG A 87 -11.95 -15.90 3.71
N ALA A 88 -12.29 -15.74 4.99
CA ALA A 88 -12.64 -14.46 5.57
C ALA A 88 -11.38 -13.75 6.04
N LEU A 89 -11.38 -12.40 6.04
CA LEU A 89 -10.28 -11.62 6.62
C LEU A 89 -10.14 -11.87 8.12
N ASN A 90 -11.27 -11.98 8.84
CA ASN A 90 -11.26 -12.31 10.27
C ASN A 90 -10.68 -13.71 10.48
N GLY A 91 -9.62 -13.79 11.26
CA GLY A 91 -8.87 -15.02 11.54
C GLY A 91 -7.82 -15.38 10.49
N SER A 92 -7.73 -14.67 9.37
CA SER A 92 -6.65 -14.86 8.40
C SER A 92 -5.34 -14.21 8.85
N ARG A 93 -4.22 -14.85 8.55
CA ARG A 93 -2.89 -14.30 8.78
C ARG A 93 -2.43 -13.53 7.55
N VAL A 94 -2.16 -12.24 7.73
CA VAL A 94 -1.78 -11.31 6.65
C VAL A 94 -0.37 -10.80 6.87
N LEU A 95 0.47 -10.97 5.84
CA LEU A 95 1.84 -10.47 5.80
C LEU A 95 1.88 -9.11 5.08
N VAL A 96 2.21 -8.04 5.80
CA VAL A 96 2.44 -6.71 5.23
C VAL A 96 3.90 -6.59 4.81
N MET A 97 4.12 -6.28 3.53
CA MET A 97 5.44 -6.14 2.93
C MET A 97 5.79 -4.66 2.75
N GLY A 98 6.80 -4.21 3.52
CA GLY A 98 7.24 -2.82 3.55
C GLY A 98 6.36 -1.93 4.43
N VAL A 99 6.96 -1.33 5.46
CA VAL A 99 6.30 -0.38 6.37
C VAL A 99 6.86 1.03 6.30
N SER A 100 8.03 1.23 5.69
CA SER A 100 8.56 2.56 5.38
C SER A 100 7.66 3.29 4.38
N TYR A 101 7.53 4.62 4.49
CA TYR A 101 6.67 5.35 3.57
C TYR A 101 7.19 5.38 2.12
N LYS A 102 8.47 5.12 1.93
CA LYS A 102 9.14 5.08 0.63
C LYS A 102 10.13 3.94 0.57
N ALA A 103 10.37 3.41 -0.63
CA ALA A 103 11.31 2.31 -0.84
C ALA A 103 12.75 2.70 -0.43
N ASN A 104 13.46 1.74 0.20
CA ASN A 104 14.88 1.79 0.51
C ASN A 104 15.30 2.88 1.53
N ILE A 105 14.39 3.24 2.42
CA ILE A 105 14.67 4.12 3.57
C ILE A 105 14.09 3.54 4.85
N ASP A 106 14.54 4.02 6.00
CA ASP A 106 14.10 3.59 7.34
C ASP A 106 13.03 4.50 7.97
N ASP A 107 12.43 5.39 7.18
CA ASP A 107 11.47 6.38 7.67
C ASP A 107 10.02 5.86 7.52
N VAL A 108 9.30 5.75 8.64
CA VAL A 108 7.93 5.23 8.72
C VAL A 108 6.89 6.32 8.99
N ARG A 109 7.30 7.58 9.12
CA ARG A 109 6.41 8.70 9.45
C ARG A 109 5.27 8.81 8.45
N GLU A 110 4.04 8.88 8.96
CA GLU A 110 2.82 8.97 8.15
C GLU A 110 2.72 7.86 7.08
N SER A 111 3.37 6.70 7.33
CA SER A 111 3.32 5.63 6.35
C SER A 111 1.92 5.03 6.24
N PRO A 112 1.36 4.91 5.02
CA PRO A 112 0.07 4.26 4.82
C PRO A 112 0.07 2.77 5.24
N ALA A 113 1.25 2.16 5.41
CA ALA A 113 1.35 0.80 5.94
C ALA A 113 0.82 0.69 7.37
N LEU A 114 1.04 1.72 8.18
CA LEU A 114 0.56 1.75 9.56
C LEU A 114 -0.97 1.72 9.60
N ASP A 115 -1.61 2.50 8.74
CA ASP A 115 -3.07 2.52 8.62
C ASP A 115 -3.62 1.19 8.08
N VAL A 116 -2.98 0.63 7.06
CA VAL A 116 -3.34 -0.69 6.52
C VAL A 116 -3.24 -1.76 7.62
N MET A 117 -2.16 -1.79 8.40
CA MET A 117 -1.99 -2.73 9.51
C MET A 117 -3.06 -2.56 10.59
N ARG A 118 -3.35 -1.31 11.00
CA ARG A 118 -4.41 -1.01 11.99
C ARG A 118 -5.78 -1.46 11.49
N LEU A 119 -6.11 -1.17 10.23
CA LEU A 119 -7.39 -1.56 9.61
C LEU A 119 -7.52 -3.09 9.50
N LEU A 120 -6.49 -3.80 9.03
CA LEU A 120 -6.50 -5.26 8.98
C LEU A 120 -6.76 -5.87 10.34
N ARG A 121 -6.07 -5.42 11.38
CA ARG A 121 -6.29 -5.86 12.77
C ARG A 121 -7.69 -5.53 13.27
N LYS A 122 -8.20 -4.33 12.99
CA LYS A 122 -9.57 -3.92 13.34
C LYS A 122 -10.61 -4.88 12.75
N HIS A 123 -10.33 -5.45 11.59
CA HIS A 123 -11.17 -6.47 10.94
C HIS A 123 -10.87 -7.91 11.39
N GLY A 124 -10.02 -8.10 12.41
CA GLY A 124 -9.77 -9.40 13.04
C GLY A 124 -8.69 -10.25 12.37
N ALA A 125 -7.86 -9.68 11.51
CA ALA A 125 -6.72 -10.39 10.95
C ALA A 125 -5.57 -10.54 11.97
N ASP A 126 -4.83 -11.67 11.90
CA ASP A 126 -3.51 -11.84 12.51
C ASP A 126 -2.48 -11.20 11.57
N VAL A 127 -1.97 -10.01 11.93
CA VAL A 127 -1.09 -9.23 11.07
C VAL A 127 0.35 -9.36 11.52
N VAL A 128 1.23 -9.66 10.55
CA VAL A 128 2.67 -9.62 10.71
C VAL A 128 3.28 -8.75 9.60
N TYR A 129 4.47 -8.19 9.80
CA TYR A 129 5.11 -7.42 8.74
C TYR A 129 6.56 -7.85 8.50
N HIS A 130 7.03 -7.60 7.28
CA HIS A 130 8.44 -7.70 6.90
C HIS A 130 8.90 -6.39 6.26
N ASP A 131 9.94 -5.80 6.86
CA ASP A 131 10.68 -4.66 6.31
C ASP A 131 12.13 -4.74 6.75
N ARG A 132 13.07 -4.68 5.82
CA ARG A 132 14.50 -4.77 6.13
C ARG A 132 15.13 -3.42 6.47
N TRP A 133 14.41 -2.35 6.19
CA TRP A 133 14.88 -0.98 6.38
C TRP A 133 14.31 -0.36 7.65
N ALA A 134 13.04 -0.62 7.94
CA ALA A 134 12.37 -0.02 9.08
C ALA A 134 12.97 -0.51 10.41
N ASN A 135 13.18 0.44 11.30
CA ASN A 135 13.58 0.14 12.67
C ASN A 135 12.37 -0.35 13.47
N ALA A 136 12.37 -1.62 13.87
CA ALA A 136 11.29 -2.22 14.66
C ALA A 136 11.04 -1.53 16.02
N HIS A 137 11.96 -0.70 16.49
CA HIS A 137 11.83 0.11 17.71
C HIS A 137 11.27 1.53 17.43
N ASP A 138 10.96 1.86 16.19
CA ASP A 138 10.29 3.11 15.88
C ASP A 138 8.96 3.20 16.62
N HIS A 139 8.68 4.39 17.18
CA HIS A 139 7.50 4.62 18.01
C HIS A 139 6.20 4.26 17.29
N GLU A 140 6.06 4.64 16.03
CA GLU A 140 4.86 4.38 15.24
C GLU A 140 4.64 2.89 14.97
N ILE A 141 5.73 2.13 14.76
CA ILE A 141 5.68 0.68 14.60
C ILE A 141 5.33 0.01 15.93
N VAL A 142 5.94 0.44 17.02
CA VAL A 142 5.67 -0.09 18.36
C VAL A 142 4.21 0.16 18.73
N GLU A 143 3.68 1.36 18.45
CA GLU A 143 2.27 1.70 18.69
C GLU A 143 1.31 0.84 17.84
N ALA A 144 1.67 0.54 16.60
CA ALA A 144 0.89 -0.36 15.75
C ALA A 144 0.80 -1.79 16.33
N ALA A 145 1.73 -2.16 17.22
CA ALA A 145 1.81 -3.44 17.92
C ALA A 145 1.68 -4.65 16.99
N VAL A 146 2.35 -4.60 15.85
CA VAL A 146 2.41 -5.68 14.85
C VAL A 146 3.81 -6.29 14.87
N PRO A 147 3.94 -7.63 15.00
CA PRO A 147 5.26 -8.27 15.07
C PRO A 147 5.98 -8.27 13.72
N ALA A 148 7.27 -7.94 13.74
CA ALA A 148 8.18 -8.13 12.62
C ALA A 148 8.51 -9.60 12.42
N VAL A 149 8.66 -10.01 11.16
CA VAL A 149 9.04 -11.38 10.80
C VAL A 149 10.15 -11.40 9.74
N GLU A 150 10.99 -12.42 9.80
CA GLU A 150 11.92 -12.74 8.72
C GLU A 150 11.21 -13.38 7.53
N LEU A 151 11.60 -12.99 6.31
CA LEU A 151 11.02 -13.52 5.08
C LEU A 151 11.61 -14.91 4.77
N THR A 152 11.00 -15.93 5.33
CA THR A 152 11.37 -17.33 5.10
C THR A 152 10.23 -18.12 4.48
N PRO A 153 10.50 -19.23 3.73
CA PRO A 153 9.45 -20.07 3.18
C PRO A 153 8.41 -20.50 4.20
N LYS A 154 8.85 -20.85 5.42
CA LYS A 154 7.97 -21.27 6.52
C LYS A 154 7.03 -20.15 6.98
N VAL A 155 7.54 -18.94 7.12
CA VAL A 155 6.73 -17.77 7.52
C VAL A 155 5.72 -17.43 6.43
N ILE A 156 6.18 -17.37 5.16
CA ILE A 156 5.31 -17.04 4.03
C ILE A 156 4.20 -18.06 3.86
N SER A 157 4.51 -19.35 3.88
CA SER A 157 3.51 -20.43 3.78
C SER A 157 2.53 -20.50 4.96
N GLY A 158 2.90 -19.89 6.08
CA GLY A 158 2.01 -19.74 7.24
C GLY A 158 1.05 -18.55 7.13
N CYS A 159 1.12 -17.75 6.06
CA CYS A 159 0.24 -16.62 5.82
C CYS A 159 -0.81 -16.95 4.76
N ASP A 160 -2.00 -16.40 4.90
CA ASP A 160 -3.11 -16.59 3.97
C ASP A 160 -3.08 -15.59 2.82
N CYS A 161 -2.53 -14.39 3.06
CA CYS A 161 -2.40 -13.32 2.09
C CYS A 161 -1.16 -12.49 2.41
N ALA A 162 -0.51 -11.94 1.38
CA ALA A 162 0.43 -10.84 1.54
C ALA A 162 -0.14 -9.56 0.91
N VAL A 163 0.24 -8.40 1.46
CA VAL A 163 -0.05 -7.09 0.85
C VAL A 163 1.25 -6.31 0.76
N ILE A 164 1.62 -5.89 -0.46
CA ILE A 164 2.83 -5.10 -0.69
C ILE A 164 2.44 -3.63 -0.60
N VAL A 165 2.86 -2.98 0.47
CA VAL A 165 2.61 -1.56 0.72
C VAL A 165 3.77 -0.71 0.28
N THR A 166 5.01 -1.16 0.50
CA THR A 166 6.22 -0.51 0.01
C THR A 166 7.11 -1.52 -0.69
N GLY A 167 7.47 -1.19 -1.93
CA GLY A 167 8.27 -2.06 -2.80
C GLY A 167 9.76 -1.76 -2.66
N HIS A 168 10.46 -2.43 -1.74
CA HIS A 168 11.90 -2.32 -1.57
C HIS A 168 12.66 -3.16 -2.61
N ASP A 169 13.81 -2.66 -3.07
CA ASP A 169 14.58 -3.34 -4.13
C ASP A 169 15.21 -4.66 -3.68
N ASN A 170 15.63 -4.77 -2.41
CA ASN A 170 16.36 -5.91 -1.87
C ASN A 170 15.45 -6.96 -1.20
N VAL A 171 14.23 -7.13 -1.69
CA VAL A 171 13.28 -8.14 -1.23
C VAL A 171 13.14 -9.25 -2.26
N ASP A 172 13.18 -10.49 -1.83
CA ASP A 172 12.94 -11.63 -2.71
C ASP A 172 11.44 -11.85 -2.94
N TYR A 173 10.88 -11.04 -3.85
CA TYR A 173 9.47 -11.16 -4.25
C TYR A 173 9.19 -12.47 -4.99
N LYS A 174 10.19 -13.12 -5.58
CA LYS A 174 10.01 -14.43 -6.20
C LYS A 174 9.73 -15.48 -5.14
N LEU A 175 10.53 -15.50 -4.07
CA LEU A 175 10.31 -16.36 -2.90
C LEU A 175 8.92 -16.12 -2.31
N LEU A 176 8.50 -14.85 -2.18
CA LEU A 176 7.17 -14.51 -1.70
C LEU A 176 6.09 -15.14 -2.57
N LEU A 177 6.14 -14.95 -3.89
CA LEU A 177 5.12 -15.46 -4.84
C LEU A 177 5.07 -16.99 -4.89
N GLU A 178 6.22 -17.67 -4.74
CA GLU A 178 6.27 -19.13 -4.70
C GLU A 178 5.45 -19.70 -3.55
N HIS A 179 5.55 -19.11 -2.36
CA HIS A 179 5.03 -19.68 -1.12
C HIS A 179 3.71 -19.08 -0.62
N ILE A 180 3.32 -17.88 -1.09
CA ILE A 180 2.07 -17.23 -0.66
C ILE A 180 0.86 -17.75 -1.47
N PRO A 181 -0.33 -17.93 -0.86
CA PRO A 181 -1.55 -18.28 -1.59
C PRO A 181 -2.08 -17.15 -2.48
N VAL A 182 -2.00 -15.91 -2.03
CA VAL A 182 -2.43 -14.72 -2.77
C VAL A 182 -1.67 -13.49 -2.29
N VAL A 183 -1.39 -12.55 -3.21
CA VAL A 183 -0.72 -11.28 -2.91
C VAL A 183 -1.47 -10.11 -3.53
N VAL A 184 -1.72 -9.08 -2.73
CA VAL A 184 -2.22 -7.79 -3.18
C VAL A 184 -1.02 -6.88 -3.44
N ASP A 185 -0.76 -6.60 -4.72
CA ASP A 185 0.38 -5.78 -5.15
C ASP A 185 -0.06 -4.35 -5.42
N THR A 186 0.20 -3.46 -4.48
CA THR A 186 -0.16 -2.04 -4.59
C THR A 186 0.92 -1.19 -5.24
N ARG A 187 2.08 -1.78 -5.54
CA ARG A 187 3.27 -1.08 -6.08
C ARG A 187 3.73 -1.58 -7.42
N ASN A 188 3.02 -2.58 -7.99
CA ASN A 188 3.36 -3.22 -9.26
C ASN A 188 4.78 -3.82 -9.29
N VAL A 189 5.21 -4.39 -8.16
CA VAL A 189 6.52 -5.07 -8.09
C VAL A 189 6.56 -6.31 -8.98
N TYR A 190 5.39 -6.89 -9.25
CA TYR A 190 5.22 -8.01 -10.19
C TYR A 190 4.87 -7.54 -11.61
N SER A 191 5.40 -6.38 -12.04
CA SER A 191 5.23 -5.93 -13.43
C SER A 191 5.68 -7.00 -14.42
N GLY A 192 4.83 -7.34 -15.41
CA GLY A 192 5.13 -8.37 -16.43
C GLY A 192 5.00 -9.83 -15.94
N VAL A 193 4.72 -10.07 -14.65
CA VAL A 193 4.47 -11.43 -14.13
C VAL A 193 2.98 -11.73 -14.25
N ASN A 194 2.63 -12.86 -14.88
CA ASN A 194 1.27 -13.35 -14.97
C ASN A 194 1.06 -14.51 -13.98
N SER A 195 0.18 -14.33 -13.00
CA SER A 195 -0.15 -15.36 -12.01
C SER A 195 -1.52 -15.06 -11.41
N ASP A 196 -2.32 -16.10 -11.18
CA ASP A 196 -3.62 -16.06 -10.50
C ASP A 196 -3.52 -15.73 -9.01
N LYS A 197 -2.30 -15.72 -8.47
CA LYS A 197 -2.02 -15.29 -7.10
C LYS A 197 -1.91 -13.78 -6.95
N ILE A 198 -1.72 -13.01 -8.04
CA ILE A 198 -1.43 -11.57 -7.99
C ILE A 198 -2.71 -10.79 -8.24
N VAL A 199 -3.10 -10.01 -7.23
CA VAL A 199 -4.19 -9.02 -7.30
C VAL A 199 -3.57 -7.62 -7.35
N ARG A 200 -3.67 -6.94 -8.48
CA ARG A 200 -3.12 -5.58 -8.65
C ARG A 200 -4.10 -4.51 -8.17
N LEU A 201 -3.52 -3.36 -7.82
CA LEU A 201 -4.28 -2.16 -7.42
C LEU A 201 -4.93 -1.51 -8.61
#